data_c7b6b2d95dfb3a27d8a4524738da603c
#
_entry.id   c7b6b2d95dfb3a27d8a4524738da603c
#
_cell.length_a   1.000
_cell.length_b   1.000
_cell.length_c   1.000
_cell.angle_alpha   90.00
_cell.angle_beta   90.00
_cell.angle_gamma   90.00
#
_symmetry.space_group_name_H-M   'P 1'
#
loop_
_entity.id
_entity.type
_entity.pdbx_description
1 polymer ?
#
loop_
_entity_poly.entity_id
_entity_poly.type
_entity_poly.pdbx_seq_one_letter_code
_entity_poly.pdbx_strand_id
1 'polypeptide(L)'
;MALLALVSGTAASAQTAEDVHASERSRFGFGELRRGASGTPTDANAANSEEAKVGQFALPPLFAGSTPPTPEQWGQRRAELVRLVEDNWVGRIPEVVSQFKIVWRKEQVEGRRGATAEQWIGQVIAPDGRMGPTIDAILTFPAKAANTPALIDYTYIWPGGRTPNFGGPPPPDGVAMALSRGFTHVAFRPQMLQADSAAQMQQGVIGLARWPREKTDWGALRAWAWGASQLREEMARDPRINGERISLQGHSRFGKGVLVAAAFDHAFADANVSSSGAGGAKLMRRDFGERWENMASSGAFHWFTPNIMDYARGDRTTANLPIDAHTLIALRAPRPLFITSGVAEKGDAWVDPTGMWQAERAAQPAWLVFGSTVPTAAMPKPGTDDDAKYKLGWYQHTEGHIPWPGYEEFFEHEARFAAP
;
A
#
# COMPACT_ATOMS: atom_id res chain seq x y z
N MET A 1 54.67 -12.22 -32.80
CA MET A 1 54.13 -11.03 -32.12
C MET A 1 52.64 -11.01 -32.37
N ALA A 2 51.85 -11.43 -31.39
CA ALA A 2 50.38 -11.39 -31.44
C ALA A 2 49.92 -10.17 -30.66
N LEU A 3 49.21 -9.26 -31.32
CA LEU A 3 48.61 -8.07 -30.72
C LEU A 3 47.34 -8.51 -30.00
N LEU A 4 47.34 -8.48 -28.66
CA LEU A 4 46.11 -8.53 -27.86
C LEU A 4 45.40 -7.16 -27.95
N ALA A 5 44.27 -7.10 -28.60
CA ALA A 5 43.39 -5.96 -28.53
C ALA A 5 42.62 -6.01 -27.18
N LEU A 6 42.94 -5.09 -26.28
CA LEU A 6 42.15 -4.80 -25.08
C LEU A 6 40.84 -4.16 -25.52
N VAL A 7 39.75 -4.91 -25.42
CA VAL A 7 38.38 -4.36 -25.49
C VAL A 7 38.10 -3.74 -24.13
N SER A 8 38.27 -2.43 -24.01
CA SER A 8 37.79 -1.64 -22.86
C SER A 8 36.28 -1.56 -22.93
N GLY A 9 35.60 -2.52 -22.31
CA GLY A 9 34.17 -2.41 -22.02
C GLY A 9 33.97 -1.29 -20.99
N THR A 10 33.47 -0.17 -21.41
CA THR A 10 32.93 0.84 -20.50
C THR A 10 31.74 0.19 -19.73
N ALA A 11 31.97 -0.10 -18.45
CA ALA A 11 30.87 -0.48 -17.57
C ALA A 11 29.82 0.67 -17.63
N ALA A 12 28.65 0.39 -18.19
CA ALA A 12 27.53 1.33 -18.12
C ALA A 12 27.29 1.64 -16.64
N SER A 13 27.35 2.92 -16.26
CA SER A 13 27.02 3.34 -14.88
C SER A 13 25.60 2.87 -14.57
N ALA A 14 25.39 2.32 -13.37
CA ALA A 14 24.07 1.92 -12.94
C ALA A 14 23.14 3.15 -12.96
N GLN A 15 21.96 3.00 -13.58
CA GLN A 15 20.95 4.07 -13.69
C GLN A 15 20.50 4.49 -12.29
N THR A 16 20.48 5.79 -12.00
CA THR A 16 20.02 6.34 -10.72
C THR A 16 18.51 6.53 -10.68
N ALA A 17 17.94 6.78 -9.50
CA ALA A 17 16.54 7.14 -9.37
C ALA A 17 16.20 8.45 -10.11
N GLU A 18 17.11 9.42 -10.07
CA GLU A 18 17.03 10.69 -10.77
C GLU A 18 17.01 10.50 -12.29
N ASP A 19 17.85 9.60 -12.84
CA ASP A 19 17.90 9.30 -14.27
C ASP A 19 16.57 8.71 -14.76
N VAL A 20 15.99 7.74 -14.02
CA VAL A 20 14.71 7.14 -14.35
C VAL A 20 13.59 8.19 -14.30
N HIS A 21 13.57 9.00 -13.24
CA HIS A 21 12.60 10.07 -13.05
C HIS A 21 12.70 11.12 -14.18
N ALA A 22 13.91 11.57 -14.51
CA ALA A 22 14.14 12.54 -15.60
C ALA A 22 13.74 11.98 -16.96
N SER A 23 14.03 10.70 -17.21
CA SER A 23 13.64 10.00 -18.44
C SER A 23 12.12 9.95 -18.61
N GLU A 24 11.36 9.53 -17.57
CA GLU A 24 9.90 9.51 -17.62
C GLU A 24 9.30 10.93 -17.76
N ARG A 25 9.82 11.92 -17.02
CA ARG A 25 9.40 13.31 -17.17
C ARG A 25 9.56 13.83 -18.59
N SER A 26 10.72 13.61 -19.18
CA SER A 26 11.03 14.03 -20.55
C SER A 26 10.12 13.32 -21.55
N ARG A 27 9.98 12.01 -21.41
CA ARG A 27 9.19 11.16 -22.33
C ARG A 27 7.72 11.56 -22.37
N PHE A 28 7.14 11.97 -21.24
CA PHE A 28 5.74 12.35 -21.16
C PHE A 28 5.48 13.86 -21.17
N GLY A 29 6.52 14.68 -21.34
CA GLY A 29 6.41 16.13 -21.44
C GLY A 29 5.95 16.81 -20.15
N PHE A 30 6.29 16.27 -18.98
CA PHE A 30 5.86 16.85 -17.69
C PHE A 30 6.63 18.12 -17.31
N GLY A 31 7.80 18.37 -17.91
CA GLY A 31 8.62 19.55 -17.60
C GLY A 31 9.18 19.51 -16.17
N GLU A 32 9.34 20.69 -15.57
CA GLU A 32 9.78 20.81 -14.19
C GLU A 32 8.63 20.59 -13.21
N LEU A 33 8.92 19.87 -12.13
CA LEU A 33 7.97 19.61 -11.05
C LEU A 33 8.22 20.56 -9.88
N ARG A 34 7.14 20.95 -9.19
CA ARG A 34 7.25 21.67 -7.93
C ARG A 34 7.94 20.77 -6.89
N ARG A 35 8.67 21.38 -5.99
CA ARG A 35 9.34 20.67 -4.88
C ARG A 35 8.30 20.18 -3.86
N GLY A 36 8.49 18.99 -3.37
CA GLY A 36 7.75 18.46 -2.23
C GLY A 36 8.04 19.22 -0.93
N ALA A 37 7.21 19.01 0.06
CA ALA A 37 7.41 19.56 1.39
C ALA A 37 8.70 19.02 2.01
N SER A 38 9.45 19.89 2.70
CA SER A 38 10.63 19.49 3.48
C SER A 38 10.23 19.11 4.90
N GLY A 39 10.86 18.05 5.44
CA GLY A 39 10.76 17.69 6.86
C GLY A 39 11.56 18.62 7.78
N THR A 40 12.35 19.55 7.24
CA THR A 40 13.17 20.50 8.01
C THR A 40 12.35 21.78 8.24
N PRO A 41 12.00 22.13 9.49
CA PRO A 41 11.10 23.25 9.79
C PRO A 41 11.62 24.65 9.33
N THR A 42 12.93 24.78 9.14
CA THR A 42 13.57 26.03 8.74
C THR A 42 13.63 26.24 7.22
N ASP A 43 13.25 25.23 6.44
CA ASP A 43 13.27 25.33 4.98
C ASP A 43 12.10 26.19 4.47
N ALA A 44 12.33 26.91 3.36
CA ALA A 44 11.30 27.74 2.73
C ALA A 44 10.07 26.96 2.26
N ASN A 45 10.24 25.66 1.99
CA ASN A 45 9.18 24.72 1.62
C ASN A 45 8.88 23.70 2.73
N ALA A 46 9.11 24.04 4.00
CA ALA A 46 8.79 23.17 5.13
C ALA A 46 7.35 22.66 5.06
N ALA A 47 7.16 21.42 5.52
CA ALA A 47 5.83 20.84 5.64
C ALA A 47 4.98 21.67 6.60
N ASN A 48 3.72 21.90 6.23
CA ASN A 48 2.76 22.45 7.18
C ASN A 48 2.47 21.43 8.29
N SER A 49 2.60 21.84 9.53
CA SER A 49 2.28 21.07 10.73
C SER A 49 1.24 21.76 11.64
N GLU A 50 0.60 22.81 11.12
CA GLU A 50 -0.36 23.63 11.87
C GLU A 50 -1.77 23.51 11.23
N GLU A 51 -2.74 23.01 11.97
CA GLU A 51 -4.14 22.89 11.52
C GLU A 51 -4.72 24.21 11.01
N ALA A 52 -4.42 25.33 11.66
CA ALA A 52 -4.91 26.65 11.28
C ALA A 52 -4.43 27.11 9.88
N LYS A 53 -3.37 26.50 9.35
CA LYS A 53 -2.83 26.79 8.02
C LYS A 53 -3.38 25.86 6.94
N VAL A 54 -4.14 24.84 7.29
CA VAL A 54 -4.82 23.98 6.33
C VAL A 54 -5.96 24.77 5.70
N GLY A 55 -5.82 25.17 4.46
CA GLY A 55 -6.84 25.89 3.72
C GLY A 55 -8.12 25.07 3.49
N GLN A 56 -9.14 25.75 2.97
CA GLN A 56 -10.35 25.05 2.52
C GLN A 56 -10.08 24.29 1.21
N PHE A 57 -10.65 23.10 1.10
CA PHE A 57 -10.58 22.27 -0.10
C PHE A 57 -11.91 21.55 -0.32
N ALA A 58 -12.19 21.17 -1.57
CA ALA A 58 -13.34 20.37 -1.95
C ALA A 58 -12.88 19.00 -2.46
N LEU A 59 -13.55 17.94 -2.04
CA LEU A 59 -13.27 16.59 -2.53
C LEU A 59 -14.06 16.28 -3.79
N PRO A 60 -13.50 15.51 -4.73
CA PRO A 60 -14.27 14.96 -5.85
C PRO A 60 -15.39 14.07 -5.30
N PRO A 61 -16.62 14.18 -5.83
CA PRO A 61 -17.73 13.39 -5.33
C PRO A 61 -17.56 11.90 -5.64
N LEU A 62 -17.87 11.04 -4.68
CA LEU A 62 -17.94 9.60 -4.90
C LEU A 62 -19.10 9.22 -5.85
N PHE A 63 -20.22 9.95 -5.75
CA PHE A 63 -21.41 9.72 -6.54
C PHE A 63 -21.80 10.95 -7.34
N ALA A 64 -22.52 10.76 -8.45
CA ALA A 64 -23.21 11.85 -9.11
C ALA A 64 -24.55 12.10 -8.37
N GLY A 65 -24.72 13.30 -7.81
CA GLY A 65 -25.95 13.71 -7.12
C GLY A 65 -25.92 13.49 -5.59
N SER A 66 -27.00 13.88 -4.92
CA SER A 66 -27.13 13.90 -3.45
C SER A 66 -27.77 12.64 -2.85
N THR A 67 -28.38 11.78 -3.69
CA THR A 67 -29.00 10.53 -3.23
C THR A 67 -27.99 9.39 -3.31
N PRO A 68 -27.82 8.59 -2.23
CA PRO A 68 -26.99 7.41 -2.29
C PRO A 68 -27.44 6.46 -3.41
N PRO A 69 -26.52 5.89 -4.21
CA PRO A 69 -26.85 4.97 -5.28
C PRO A 69 -27.36 3.63 -4.72
N THR A 70 -28.02 2.83 -5.56
CA THR A 70 -28.24 1.41 -5.25
C THR A 70 -26.92 0.62 -5.34
N PRO A 71 -26.83 -0.61 -4.79
CA PRO A 71 -25.65 -1.47 -4.94
C PRO A 71 -25.23 -1.67 -6.41
N GLU A 72 -26.17 -1.80 -7.34
CA GLU A 72 -25.90 -1.96 -8.78
C GLU A 72 -25.30 -0.69 -9.38
N GLN A 73 -25.87 0.48 -9.04
CA GLN A 73 -25.35 1.79 -9.45
C GLN A 73 -23.96 2.05 -8.87
N TRP A 74 -23.74 1.62 -7.62
CA TRP A 74 -22.41 1.65 -7.01
C TRP A 74 -21.42 0.78 -7.79
N GLY A 75 -21.82 -0.44 -8.20
CA GLY A 75 -20.98 -1.32 -9.01
C GLY A 75 -20.49 -0.66 -10.29
N GLN A 76 -21.40 0.04 -11.01
CA GLN A 76 -21.05 0.80 -12.22
C GLN A 76 -20.11 1.98 -11.90
N ARG A 77 -20.43 2.76 -10.87
CA ARG A 77 -19.61 3.90 -10.43
C ARG A 77 -18.24 3.45 -9.94
N ARG A 78 -18.17 2.35 -9.19
CA ARG A 78 -16.91 1.76 -8.74
C ARG A 78 -16.01 1.42 -9.93
N ALA A 79 -16.54 0.85 -11.00
CA ALA A 79 -15.76 0.55 -12.20
C ALA A 79 -15.16 1.81 -12.86
N GLU A 80 -15.88 2.93 -12.85
CA GLU A 80 -15.36 4.23 -13.31
C GLU A 80 -14.26 4.74 -12.36
N LEU A 81 -14.49 4.68 -11.05
CA LEU A 81 -13.51 5.11 -10.04
C LEU A 81 -12.24 4.27 -10.08
N VAL A 82 -12.34 2.97 -10.33
CA VAL A 82 -11.18 2.08 -10.55
C VAL A 82 -10.32 2.61 -11.68
N ARG A 83 -10.93 2.95 -12.85
CA ARG A 83 -10.18 3.49 -13.99
C ARG A 83 -9.50 4.82 -13.65
N LEU A 84 -10.19 5.71 -12.93
CA LEU A 84 -9.61 6.98 -12.52
C LEU A 84 -8.43 6.79 -11.56
N VAL A 85 -8.53 5.83 -10.62
CA VAL A 85 -7.43 5.48 -9.70
C VAL A 85 -6.26 4.86 -10.45
N GLU A 86 -6.53 3.97 -11.41
CA GLU A 86 -5.48 3.40 -12.26
C GLU A 86 -4.78 4.47 -13.09
N ASP A 87 -5.52 5.34 -13.76
CA ASP A 87 -4.94 6.34 -14.64
C ASP A 87 -4.16 7.44 -13.94
N ASN A 88 -4.53 7.77 -12.69
CA ASN A 88 -4.03 8.96 -12.01
C ASN A 88 -3.27 8.67 -10.71
N TRP A 89 -3.22 7.42 -10.24
CA TRP A 89 -2.60 7.10 -8.95
C TRP A 89 -1.70 5.87 -9.02
N VAL A 90 -2.26 4.66 -9.12
CA VAL A 90 -1.50 3.41 -8.94
C VAL A 90 -1.03 2.76 -10.24
N GLY A 91 -1.66 3.11 -11.35
CA GLY A 91 -1.40 2.57 -12.68
C GLY A 91 -2.13 1.28 -13.01
N ARG A 92 -2.22 1.01 -14.31
CA ARG A 92 -2.84 -0.19 -14.89
C ARG A 92 -1.82 -1.33 -14.94
N ILE A 93 -2.25 -2.53 -14.61
CA ILE A 93 -1.47 -3.73 -14.85
C ILE A 93 -1.44 -3.98 -16.37
N PRO A 94 -0.25 -4.06 -17.02
CA PRO A 94 -0.17 -4.39 -18.45
C PRO A 94 -0.81 -5.73 -18.75
N GLU A 95 -1.52 -5.83 -19.88
CA GLU A 95 -2.28 -7.02 -20.26
C GLU A 95 -1.45 -8.31 -20.29
N VAL A 96 -0.17 -8.21 -20.68
CA VAL A 96 0.76 -9.35 -20.72
C VAL A 96 0.91 -10.06 -19.38
N VAL A 97 0.67 -9.37 -18.26
CA VAL A 97 0.78 -9.93 -16.90
C VAL A 97 -0.27 -11.03 -16.66
N SER A 98 -1.41 -10.98 -17.34
CA SER A 98 -2.44 -12.04 -17.28
C SER A 98 -1.95 -13.38 -17.84
N GLN A 99 -0.86 -13.38 -18.61
CA GLN A 99 -0.24 -14.56 -19.21
C GLN A 99 0.99 -15.05 -18.41
N PHE A 100 1.36 -14.35 -17.33
CA PHE A 100 2.47 -14.77 -16.49
C PHE A 100 2.15 -16.10 -15.78
N LYS A 101 3.15 -16.97 -15.70
CA LYS A 101 3.08 -18.21 -14.91
C LYS A 101 3.84 -18.00 -13.62
N ILE A 102 3.34 -18.60 -12.54
CA ILE A 102 4.01 -18.64 -11.25
C ILE A 102 4.26 -20.08 -10.87
N VAL A 103 5.53 -20.42 -10.69
CA VAL A 103 5.94 -21.77 -10.24
C VAL A 103 6.33 -21.68 -8.77
N TRP A 104 5.54 -22.32 -7.92
CA TRP A 104 5.72 -22.29 -6.48
C TRP A 104 6.67 -23.39 -6.00
N ARG A 105 7.57 -23.01 -5.10
CA ARG A 105 8.41 -23.89 -4.28
C ARG A 105 8.13 -23.59 -2.82
N LYS A 106 7.95 -24.63 -2.02
CA LYS A 106 7.65 -24.55 -0.59
C LYS A 106 8.71 -25.35 0.15
N GLU A 107 9.42 -24.70 1.06
CA GLU A 107 10.56 -25.28 1.79
C GLU A 107 10.36 -25.09 3.28
N GLN A 108 10.63 -26.13 4.07
CA GLN A 108 10.64 -26.01 5.53
C GLN A 108 11.80 -25.11 5.95
N VAL A 109 11.51 -24.17 6.84
CA VAL A 109 12.51 -23.30 7.46
C VAL A 109 12.39 -23.34 8.97
N GLU A 110 13.41 -22.85 9.67
CA GLU A 110 13.37 -22.75 11.13
C GLU A 110 12.25 -21.80 11.58
N GLY A 111 11.29 -22.35 12.31
CA GLY A 111 10.18 -21.59 12.86
C GLY A 111 10.54 -20.93 14.19
N ARG A 112 9.95 -19.77 14.46
CA ARG A 112 10.10 -19.09 15.75
C ARG A 112 9.42 -19.91 16.86
N ARG A 113 10.10 -20.06 18.01
CA ARG A 113 9.56 -20.76 19.20
C ARG A 113 9.05 -22.18 18.94
N GLY A 114 9.65 -22.90 17.99
CA GLY A 114 9.27 -24.26 17.65
C GLY A 114 7.98 -24.39 16.83
N ALA A 115 7.42 -23.31 16.33
CA ALA A 115 6.33 -23.35 15.37
C ALA A 115 6.81 -23.88 14.01
N THR A 116 5.95 -24.58 13.27
CA THR A 116 6.23 -24.98 11.89
C THR A 116 6.24 -23.76 10.98
N ALA A 117 7.32 -23.60 10.23
CA ALA A 117 7.41 -22.51 9.26
C ALA A 117 7.87 -23.01 7.89
N GLU A 118 7.34 -22.39 6.85
CA GLU A 118 7.69 -22.66 5.46
C GLU A 118 8.01 -21.36 4.73
N GLN A 119 9.06 -21.37 3.92
CA GLN A 119 9.29 -20.32 2.93
C GLN A 119 8.60 -20.73 1.62
N TRP A 120 7.70 -19.88 1.14
CA TRP A 120 7.05 -20.05 -0.15
C TRP A 120 7.63 -19.07 -1.14
N ILE A 121 8.13 -19.61 -2.27
CA ILE A 121 8.78 -18.82 -3.33
C ILE A 121 8.06 -19.10 -4.63
N GLY A 122 7.34 -18.11 -5.13
CA GLY A 122 6.66 -18.11 -6.43
C GLY A 122 7.54 -17.47 -7.50
N GLN A 123 8.19 -18.26 -8.34
CA GLN A 123 8.97 -17.76 -9.47
C GLN A 123 8.05 -17.27 -10.57
N VAL A 124 8.11 -15.96 -10.87
CA VAL A 124 7.34 -15.38 -11.99
C VAL A 124 8.05 -15.67 -13.31
N ILE A 125 7.28 -16.09 -14.32
CA ILE A 125 7.78 -16.43 -15.65
C ILE A 125 6.91 -15.72 -16.69
N ALA A 126 7.53 -14.92 -17.56
CA ALA A 126 6.85 -14.24 -18.65
C ALA A 126 6.47 -15.23 -19.79
N PRO A 127 5.51 -14.87 -20.68
CA PRO A 127 5.08 -15.77 -21.76
C PRO A 127 6.19 -16.16 -22.74
N ASP A 128 7.19 -15.30 -22.88
CA ASP A 128 8.38 -15.53 -23.73
C ASP A 128 9.47 -16.40 -23.07
N GLY A 129 9.20 -16.91 -21.84
CA GLY A 129 10.10 -17.76 -21.07
C GLY A 129 11.12 -16.99 -20.21
N ARG A 130 11.14 -15.66 -20.23
CA ARG A 130 12.03 -14.89 -19.32
C ARG A 130 11.67 -15.15 -17.88
N MET A 131 12.68 -15.49 -17.09
CA MET A 131 12.57 -15.62 -15.63
C MET A 131 12.52 -14.22 -15.01
N GLY A 132 11.50 -13.98 -14.22
CA GLY A 132 11.28 -12.73 -13.51
C GLY A 132 11.70 -12.78 -12.04
N PRO A 133 11.28 -11.81 -11.23
CA PRO A 133 11.47 -11.81 -9.79
C PRO A 133 10.61 -12.87 -9.09
N THR A 134 10.71 -12.95 -7.76
CA THR A 134 9.95 -13.91 -6.97
C THR A 134 8.91 -13.22 -6.10
N ILE A 135 7.77 -13.90 -5.90
CA ILE A 135 6.86 -13.66 -4.79
C ILE A 135 7.40 -14.49 -3.63
N ASP A 136 7.77 -13.83 -2.54
CA ASP A 136 8.49 -14.47 -1.44
C ASP A 136 7.78 -14.19 -0.11
N ALA A 137 7.47 -15.26 0.65
CA ALA A 137 6.83 -15.19 1.93
C ALA A 137 7.30 -16.29 2.88
N ILE A 138 7.33 -16.00 4.18
CA ILE A 138 7.51 -17.00 5.23
C ILE A 138 6.18 -17.17 5.96
N LEU A 139 5.62 -18.38 5.87
CA LEU A 139 4.40 -18.76 6.56
C LEU A 139 4.76 -19.47 7.86
N THR A 140 4.24 -18.98 8.98
CA THR A 140 4.38 -19.63 10.29
C THR A 140 3.01 -20.09 10.75
N PHE A 141 2.87 -21.39 10.95
CA PHE A 141 1.60 -22.06 11.24
C PHE A 141 1.41 -22.25 12.74
N PRO A 142 0.17 -22.13 13.27
CA PRO A 142 -0.12 -22.57 14.63
C PRO A 142 0.06 -24.09 14.78
N ALA A 143 0.27 -24.58 15.97
CA ALA A 143 0.65 -25.98 16.26
C ALA A 143 -0.32 -27.05 15.69
N LYS A 144 -1.57 -26.71 15.46
CA LYS A 144 -2.61 -27.56 14.86
C LYS A 144 -3.33 -26.81 13.75
N ALA A 145 -2.57 -26.43 12.71
CA ALA A 145 -3.13 -25.70 11.58
C ALA A 145 -4.10 -26.59 10.78
N ALA A 146 -5.37 -26.23 10.80
CA ALA A 146 -6.42 -26.82 10.00
C ALA A 146 -7.49 -25.74 9.75
N ASN A 147 -7.64 -25.29 8.51
CA ASN A 147 -8.57 -24.24 8.13
C ASN A 147 -8.42 -22.95 8.97
N THR A 148 -7.16 -22.54 9.24
CA THR A 148 -6.86 -21.37 10.06
C THR A 148 -7.00 -20.08 9.26
N PRO A 149 -7.45 -18.96 9.86
CA PRO A 149 -7.31 -17.65 9.25
C PRO A 149 -5.83 -17.32 9.03
N ALA A 150 -5.54 -16.43 8.09
CA ALA A 150 -4.17 -16.02 7.82
C ALA A 150 -4.03 -14.50 7.76
N LEU A 151 -2.89 -13.99 8.21
CA LEU A 151 -2.54 -12.58 8.14
C LEU A 151 -1.29 -12.40 7.27
N ILE A 152 -1.46 -11.83 6.09
CA ILE A 152 -0.34 -11.40 5.24
C ILE A 152 0.16 -10.05 5.76
N ASP A 153 1.32 -10.07 6.37
CA ASP A 153 2.03 -8.90 6.88
C ASP A 153 3.12 -8.47 5.89
N TYR A 154 3.00 -7.27 5.32
CA TYR A 154 4.00 -6.71 4.43
C TYR A 154 5.24 -6.34 5.24
N THR A 155 6.28 -7.13 5.09
CA THR A 155 7.47 -7.08 5.93
C THR A 155 8.64 -6.37 5.24
N TYR A 156 9.28 -5.44 5.97
CA TYR A 156 10.49 -4.77 5.50
C TYR A 156 11.70 -5.72 5.47
N ILE A 157 12.48 -5.63 4.40
CA ILE A 157 13.81 -6.21 4.34
C ILE A 157 14.80 -5.13 4.74
N TRP A 158 15.28 -5.20 5.98
CA TRP A 158 16.25 -4.24 6.46
C TRP A 158 17.67 -4.70 6.16
N PRO A 159 18.58 -3.82 5.69
CA PRO A 159 19.99 -4.14 5.55
C PRO A 159 20.57 -4.67 6.86
N GLY A 160 21.24 -5.82 6.81
CA GLY A 160 21.80 -6.47 8.00
C GLY A 160 20.79 -7.15 8.92
N GLY A 161 19.52 -7.28 8.49
CA GLY A 161 18.49 -8.03 9.22
C GLY A 161 18.02 -7.40 10.55
N ARG A 162 18.39 -6.15 10.82
CA ARG A 162 18.02 -5.45 12.06
C ARG A 162 16.95 -4.41 11.78
N THR A 163 15.83 -4.48 12.48
CA THR A 163 14.81 -3.43 12.47
C THR A 163 15.40 -2.14 13.07
N PRO A 164 15.31 -1.00 12.41
CA PRO A 164 15.71 0.28 12.96
C PRO A 164 14.94 0.58 14.25
N ASN A 165 15.58 1.30 15.16
CA ASN A 165 14.90 1.84 16.33
C ASN A 165 14.17 3.12 15.92
N PHE A 166 12.85 3.08 15.83
CA PHE A 166 12.00 4.23 15.54
C PHE A 166 11.57 5.03 16.78
N GLY A 167 12.09 4.68 17.96
CA GLY A 167 11.59 5.18 19.25
C GLY A 167 10.31 4.46 19.68
N GLY A 168 9.77 4.85 20.83
CA GLY A 168 8.57 4.22 21.40
C GLY A 168 8.82 2.86 22.07
N PRO A 169 7.76 2.14 22.47
CA PRO A 169 7.87 0.84 23.09
C PRO A 169 8.47 -0.19 22.12
N PRO A 170 9.20 -1.21 22.63
CA PRO A 170 9.74 -2.26 21.79
C PRO A 170 8.62 -3.00 21.04
N PRO A 171 8.87 -3.45 19.78
CA PRO A 171 7.87 -4.18 19.04
C PRO A 171 7.51 -5.50 19.75
N PRO A 172 6.22 -5.82 19.89
CA PRO A 172 5.79 -7.14 20.31
C PRO A 172 6.21 -8.17 19.27
N ASP A 173 6.21 -9.43 19.63
CA ASP A 173 6.36 -10.52 18.68
C ASP A 173 5.04 -10.67 17.88
N GLY A 174 4.93 -9.99 16.75
CA GLY A 174 3.73 -10.02 15.89
C GLY A 174 3.38 -11.43 15.39
N VAL A 175 4.40 -12.29 15.20
CA VAL A 175 4.19 -13.71 14.88
C VAL A 175 3.51 -14.40 16.05
N ALA A 176 4.01 -14.24 17.27
CA ALA A 176 3.41 -14.86 18.46
C ALA A 176 1.98 -14.33 18.71
N MET A 177 1.72 -13.05 18.45
CA MET A 177 0.37 -12.48 18.56
C MET A 177 -0.60 -13.13 17.56
N ALA A 178 -0.23 -13.29 16.30
CA ALA A 178 -1.05 -13.95 15.31
C ALA A 178 -1.31 -15.43 15.66
N LEU A 179 -0.25 -16.17 16.01
CA LEU A 179 -0.36 -17.58 16.39
C LEU A 179 -1.24 -17.81 17.62
N SER A 180 -1.15 -16.94 18.63
CA SER A 180 -1.97 -17.05 19.86
C SER A 180 -3.47 -16.86 19.60
N ARG A 181 -3.82 -16.20 18.49
CA ARG A 181 -5.20 -16.01 18.01
C ARG A 181 -5.61 -17.05 16.97
N GLY A 182 -4.76 -18.05 16.72
CA GLY A 182 -5.03 -19.12 15.76
C GLY A 182 -4.78 -18.75 14.29
N PHE A 183 -4.15 -17.60 14.02
CA PHE A 183 -3.80 -17.21 12.65
C PHE A 183 -2.51 -17.88 12.18
N THR A 184 -2.46 -18.24 10.91
CA THR A 184 -1.19 -18.40 10.19
C THR A 184 -0.61 -17.02 9.92
N HIS A 185 0.58 -16.74 10.44
CA HIS A 185 1.29 -15.49 10.14
C HIS A 185 2.08 -15.64 8.84
N VAL A 186 1.99 -14.65 7.94
CA VAL A 186 2.62 -14.67 6.62
C VAL A 186 3.47 -13.41 6.46
N ALA A 187 4.77 -13.54 6.67
CA ALA A 187 5.73 -12.46 6.42
C ALA A 187 5.98 -12.35 4.91
N PHE A 188 5.18 -11.54 4.21
CA PHE A 188 5.34 -11.28 2.79
C PHE A 188 6.41 -10.23 2.55
N ARG A 189 7.33 -10.48 1.61
CA ARG A 189 8.44 -9.60 1.24
C ARG A 189 8.21 -8.98 -0.14
N PRO A 190 7.40 -7.91 -0.28
CA PRO A 190 7.02 -7.35 -1.57
C PRO A 190 8.20 -6.81 -2.38
N GLN A 191 9.30 -6.41 -1.71
CA GLN A 191 10.51 -5.90 -2.34
C GLN A 191 11.26 -6.97 -3.16
N MET A 192 11.03 -8.27 -2.90
CA MET A 192 11.58 -9.37 -3.72
C MET A 192 10.89 -9.45 -5.09
N LEU A 193 9.63 -9.01 -5.17
CA LEU A 193 8.88 -8.94 -6.42
C LEU A 193 9.16 -7.66 -7.20
N GLN A 194 9.17 -6.54 -6.49
CA GLN A 194 9.47 -5.21 -7.03
C GLN A 194 10.20 -4.39 -5.98
N ALA A 195 11.46 -4.08 -6.25
CA ALA A 195 12.27 -3.28 -5.34
C ALA A 195 11.60 -1.93 -5.05
N ASP A 196 11.77 -1.46 -3.81
CA ASP A 196 11.38 -0.13 -3.36
C ASP A 196 12.45 0.89 -3.78
N SER A 197 12.66 0.98 -5.10
CA SER A 197 13.71 1.81 -5.71
C SER A 197 13.40 2.10 -7.16
N ALA A 198 13.37 3.37 -7.53
CA ALA A 198 13.22 3.79 -8.91
C ALA A 198 14.36 3.28 -9.81
N ALA A 199 15.59 3.28 -9.31
CA ALA A 199 16.76 2.77 -10.03
C ALA A 199 16.65 1.28 -10.37
N GLN A 200 15.85 0.52 -9.64
CA GLN A 200 15.69 -0.93 -9.80
C GLN A 200 14.33 -1.33 -10.41
N MET A 201 13.52 -0.38 -10.90
CA MET A 201 12.20 -0.69 -11.45
C MET A 201 12.25 -1.66 -12.62
N GLN A 202 13.25 -1.53 -13.49
CA GLN A 202 13.40 -2.41 -14.66
C GLN A 202 13.69 -3.86 -14.27
N GLN A 203 14.29 -4.10 -13.12
CA GLN A 203 14.71 -5.42 -12.65
C GLN A 203 13.60 -6.24 -12.00
N GLY A 204 12.49 -5.57 -11.62
CA GLY A 204 11.32 -6.19 -10.99
C GLY A 204 10.26 -6.66 -11.99
N VAL A 205 9.09 -7.02 -11.46
CA VAL A 205 7.94 -7.47 -12.27
C VAL A 205 7.42 -6.36 -13.20
N ILE A 206 7.62 -5.09 -12.83
CA ILE A 206 7.26 -3.96 -13.70
C ILE A 206 8.06 -4.03 -15.00
N GLY A 207 9.39 -4.15 -14.91
CA GLY A 207 10.24 -4.25 -16.10
C GLY A 207 10.09 -5.56 -16.87
N LEU A 208 9.74 -6.66 -16.17
CA LEU A 208 9.41 -7.92 -16.83
C LEU A 208 8.16 -7.78 -17.72
N ALA A 209 7.17 -7.03 -17.25
CA ALA A 209 5.93 -6.79 -17.99
C ALA A 209 6.14 -5.81 -19.15
N ARG A 210 6.76 -4.69 -18.86
CA ARG A 210 7.05 -3.64 -19.86
C ARG A 210 8.11 -2.66 -19.35
N TRP A 211 9.10 -2.39 -20.19
CA TRP A 211 10.06 -1.33 -19.95
C TRP A 211 10.48 -0.65 -21.26
N PRO A 212 10.55 0.67 -21.34
CA PRO A 212 10.08 1.65 -20.33
C PRO A 212 8.54 1.61 -20.13
N ARG A 213 8.06 2.09 -18.95
CA ARG A 213 6.63 2.14 -18.64
C ARG A 213 5.88 3.09 -19.57
N GLU A 214 4.62 2.78 -19.85
CA GLU A 214 3.69 3.76 -20.43
C GLU A 214 3.17 4.73 -19.36
N LYS A 215 2.58 5.84 -19.81
CA LYS A 215 2.13 6.95 -18.95
C LYS A 215 1.18 6.50 -17.82
N THR A 216 0.38 5.47 -18.06
CA THR A 216 -0.60 4.92 -17.11
C THR A 216 -0.23 3.52 -16.61
N ASP A 217 0.97 3.04 -16.87
CA ASP A 217 1.41 1.76 -16.34
C ASP A 217 1.58 1.79 -14.83
N TRP A 218 1.49 0.63 -14.23
CA TRP A 218 1.56 0.42 -12.79
C TRP A 218 2.87 0.86 -12.14
N GLY A 219 2.75 1.27 -10.87
CA GLY A 219 3.86 1.49 -9.97
C GLY A 219 4.06 0.31 -9.00
N ALA A 220 5.06 0.44 -8.12
CA ALA A 220 5.42 -0.61 -7.19
C ALA A 220 4.27 -0.97 -6.22
N LEU A 221 3.44 0.00 -5.79
CA LEU A 221 2.28 -0.29 -4.93
C LEU A 221 1.31 -1.27 -5.59
N ARG A 222 1.03 -1.09 -6.88
CA ARG A 222 0.13 -1.97 -7.64
C ARG A 222 0.79 -3.32 -7.93
N ALA A 223 2.11 -3.34 -8.14
CA ALA A 223 2.88 -4.57 -8.31
C ALA A 223 2.91 -5.41 -7.01
N TRP A 224 3.11 -4.77 -5.85
CA TRP A 224 3.04 -5.44 -4.55
C TRP A 224 1.64 -5.98 -4.25
N ALA A 225 0.60 -5.21 -4.59
CA ALA A 225 -0.79 -5.65 -4.48
C ALA A 225 -1.07 -6.90 -5.34
N TRP A 226 -0.61 -6.91 -6.59
CA TRP A 226 -0.71 -8.07 -7.47
C TRP A 226 -0.01 -9.30 -6.87
N GLY A 227 1.21 -9.12 -6.35
CA GLY A 227 1.95 -10.20 -5.70
C GLY A 227 1.23 -10.79 -4.49
N ALA A 228 0.62 -9.94 -3.66
CA ALA A 228 -0.18 -10.40 -2.52
C ALA A 228 -1.42 -11.17 -2.96
N SER A 229 -2.10 -10.76 -4.05
CA SER A 229 -3.23 -11.49 -4.62
C SER A 229 -2.80 -12.87 -5.13
N GLN A 230 -1.65 -12.97 -5.82
CA GLN A 230 -1.14 -14.27 -6.27
C GLN A 230 -0.76 -15.19 -5.10
N LEU A 231 -0.16 -14.63 -4.04
CA LEU A 231 0.15 -15.37 -2.82
C LEU A 231 -1.14 -15.85 -2.14
N ARG A 232 -2.17 -14.98 -2.01
CA ARG A 232 -3.49 -15.35 -1.48
C ARG A 232 -4.12 -16.51 -2.26
N GLU A 233 -4.07 -16.47 -3.59
CA GLU A 233 -4.62 -17.53 -4.44
C GLU A 233 -3.91 -18.88 -4.20
N GLU A 234 -2.60 -18.87 -4.04
CA GLU A 234 -1.86 -20.10 -3.70
C GLU A 234 -2.14 -20.57 -2.28
N MET A 235 -2.26 -19.64 -1.32
CA MET A 235 -2.60 -19.96 0.08
C MET A 235 -3.99 -20.57 0.19
N ALA A 236 -4.96 -20.10 -0.58
CA ALA A 236 -6.33 -20.62 -0.58
C ALA A 236 -6.43 -22.07 -1.08
N ARG A 237 -5.39 -22.62 -1.69
CA ARG A 237 -5.31 -24.04 -2.10
C ARG A 237 -4.75 -24.95 -1.00
N ASP A 238 -4.18 -24.39 0.06
CA ASP A 238 -3.61 -25.15 1.17
C ASP A 238 -4.68 -25.46 2.22
N PRO A 239 -4.99 -26.74 2.51
CA PRO A 239 -6.06 -27.10 3.45
C PRO A 239 -5.82 -26.66 4.90
N ARG A 240 -4.61 -26.23 5.23
CA ARG A 240 -4.28 -25.69 6.55
C ARG A 240 -4.81 -24.25 6.72
N ILE A 241 -5.11 -23.55 5.61
CA ILE A 241 -5.48 -22.14 5.59
C ILE A 241 -6.95 -21.99 5.17
N ASN A 242 -7.69 -21.14 5.87
CA ASN A 242 -9.02 -20.74 5.44
C ASN A 242 -8.89 -19.68 4.33
N GLY A 243 -9.11 -20.09 3.07
CA GLY A 243 -8.99 -19.22 1.90
C GLY A 243 -9.92 -18.00 1.89
N GLU A 244 -11.01 -18.04 2.66
CA GLU A 244 -11.96 -16.93 2.79
C GLU A 244 -11.58 -15.95 3.92
N ARG A 245 -10.64 -16.35 4.79
CA ARG A 245 -10.17 -15.56 5.93
C ARG A 245 -8.67 -15.24 5.83
N ILE A 246 -8.26 -14.64 4.72
CA ILE A 246 -6.91 -14.12 4.51
C ILE A 246 -6.98 -12.61 4.56
N SER A 247 -6.40 -12.02 5.60
CA SER A 247 -6.38 -10.58 5.88
C SER A 247 -5.00 -9.99 5.60
N LEU A 248 -4.94 -8.67 5.44
CA LEU A 248 -3.74 -7.92 5.09
C LEU A 248 -3.32 -6.98 6.23
N GLN A 249 -2.03 -6.76 6.37
CA GLN A 249 -1.48 -5.71 7.22
C GLN A 249 -0.26 -5.05 6.58
N GLY A 250 -0.14 -3.74 6.77
CA GLY A 250 1.05 -3.00 6.38
C GLY A 250 1.12 -1.63 7.00
N HIS A 251 2.36 -1.16 7.19
CA HIS A 251 2.66 0.13 7.82
C HIS A 251 3.39 1.06 6.85
N SER A 252 3.13 2.37 6.97
CA SER A 252 3.81 3.39 6.18
C SER A 252 3.61 3.14 4.66
N ARG A 253 4.67 3.08 3.85
CA ARG A 253 4.59 2.75 2.43
C ARG A 253 3.97 1.39 2.14
N PHE A 254 4.12 0.42 3.05
CA PHE A 254 3.43 -0.88 2.94
C PHE A 254 1.95 -0.78 3.33
N GLY A 255 1.56 0.17 4.18
CA GLY A 255 0.17 0.54 4.38
C GLY A 255 -0.48 1.08 3.10
N LYS A 256 0.26 1.89 2.30
CA LYS A 256 -0.19 2.29 0.95
C LYS A 256 -0.40 1.06 0.06
N GLY A 257 0.55 0.10 0.07
CA GLY A 257 0.46 -1.15 -0.71
C GLY A 257 -0.73 -2.03 -0.30
N VAL A 258 -0.97 -2.15 1.00
CA VAL A 258 -2.12 -2.88 1.57
C VAL A 258 -3.45 -2.23 1.18
N LEU A 259 -3.55 -0.89 1.24
CA LEU A 259 -4.76 -0.18 0.79
C LEU A 259 -5.05 -0.46 -0.69
N VAL A 260 -4.01 -0.43 -1.53
CA VAL A 260 -4.15 -0.77 -2.96
C VAL A 260 -4.58 -2.23 -3.13
N ALA A 261 -3.97 -3.18 -2.42
CA ALA A 261 -4.36 -4.58 -2.49
C ALA A 261 -5.83 -4.79 -2.09
N ALA A 262 -6.25 -4.19 -0.96
CA ALA A 262 -7.62 -4.27 -0.47
C ALA A 262 -8.65 -3.62 -1.42
N ALA A 263 -8.29 -2.51 -2.07
CA ALA A 263 -9.17 -1.81 -3.01
C ALA A 263 -9.41 -2.59 -4.31
N PHE A 264 -8.41 -3.35 -4.78
CA PHE A 264 -8.46 -4.04 -6.07
C PHE A 264 -8.76 -5.54 -5.95
N ASP A 265 -8.57 -6.16 -4.78
CA ASP A 265 -8.88 -7.56 -4.54
C ASP A 265 -9.82 -7.72 -3.34
N HIS A 266 -11.11 -7.90 -3.62
CA HIS A 266 -12.15 -8.08 -2.62
C HIS A 266 -12.16 -9.48 -1.97
N ALA A 267 -11.33 -10.40 -2.43
CA ALA A 267 -11.20 -11.72 -1.81
C ALA A 267 -10.41 -11.69 -0.50
N PHE A 268 -9.63 -10.65 -0.24
CA PHE A 268 -9.09 -10.45 1.11
C PHE A 268 -10.23 -10.22 2.13
N ALA A 269 -10.11 -10.83 3.29
CA ALA A 269 -11.13 -10.76 4.33
C ALA A 269 -11.19 -9.39 4.98
N ASP A 270 -10.06 -8.88 5.46
CA ASP A 270 -9.91 -7.56 6.07
C ASP A 270 -8.53 -6.96 5.72
N ALA A 271 -8.31 -5.69 6.05
CA ALA A 271 -7.02 -5.05 5.83
C ALA A 271 -6.74 -3.95 6.87
N ASN A 272 -5.55 -4.00 7.50
CA ASN A 272 -5.04 -2.94 8.36
C ASN A 272 -4.09 -2.02 7.59
N VAL A 273 -4.48 -0.76 7.43
CA VAL A 273 -3.75 0.30 6.75
C VAL A 273 -3.16 1.25 7.79
N SER A 274 -1.91 0.97 8.21
CA SER A 274 -1.29 1.71 9.31
C SER A 274 -0.41 2.86 8.81
N SER A 275 -0.62 4.07 9.35
CA SER A 275 0.17 5.31 9.13
C SER A 275 0.59 5.50 7.67
N SER A 276 -0.35 5.31 6.74
CA SER A 276 -0.01 5.22 5.32
C SER A 276 0.26 6.57 4.63
N GLY A 277 -0.21 7.68 5.19
CA GLY A 277 0.11 9.03 4.71
C GLY A 277 -0.27 9.33 3.27
N ALA A 278 0.48 10.25 2.67
CA ALA A 278 0.31 10.70 1.29
C ALA A 278 0.47 9.55 0.29
N GLY A 279 -0.42 9.48 -0.70
CA GLY A 279 -0.48 8.35 -1.65
C GLY A 279 -1.07 7.07 -1.07
N GLY A 280 -1.44 7.08 0.21
CA GLY A 280 -2.23 6.07 0.92
C GLY A 280 -3.59 6.64 1.36
N ALA A 281 -3.88 6.57 2.66
CA ALA A 281 -5.17 7.00 3.20
C ALA A 281 -5.28 8.51 3.50
N LYS A 282 -4.23 9.31 3.37
CA LYS A 282 -4.26 10.75 3.61
C LYS A 282 -4.91 11.51 2.45
N LEU A 283 -5.81 12.46 2.73
CA LEU A 283 -6.32 13.41 1.73
C LEU A 283 -5.18 14.26 1.13
N MET A 284 -5.01 14.18 -0.18
CA MET A 284 -3.93 14.89 -0.88
C MET A 284 -4.21 16.38 -1.08
N ARG A 285 -5.49 16.78 -1.05
CA ARG A 285 -5.89 18.19 -1.10
C ARG A 285 -5.67 18.94 0.22
N ARG A 286 -5.46 18.19 1.30
CA ARG A 286 -5.16 18.74 2.61
C ARG A 286 -3.67 19.04 2.71
N ASP A 287 -3.33 20.35 2.84
CA ASP A 287 -1.93 20.77 3.00
C ASP A 287 -1.47 20.63 4.45
N PHE A 288 -1.06 19.43 4.82
CA PHE A 288 -0.46 19.08 6.11
C PHE A 288 0.54 17.92 5.91
N GLY A 289 1.70 17.93 6.52
CA GLY A 289 2.72 16.89 6.37
C GLY A 289 3.18 16.68 4.91
N GLU A 290 3.21 15.45 4.46
CA GLU A 290 3.55 15.09 3.08
C GLU A 290 2.59 15.71 2.07
N ARG A 291 3.13 16.16 0.92
CA ARG A 291 2.36 16.67 -0.22
C ARG A 291 2.41 15.73 -1.41
N TRP A 292 1.58 15.99 -2.41
CA TRP A 292 1.59 15.24 -3.67
C TRP A 292 2.94 15.33 -4.38
N GLU A 293 3.60 16.47 -4.30
CA GLU A 293 4.92 16.70 -4.87
C GLU A 293 6.00 15.81 -4.25
N ASN A 294 5.86 15.42 -2.97
CA ASN A 294 6.73 14.40 -2.37
C ASN A 294 6.56 13.05 -3.07
N MET A 295 5.32 12.67 -3.40
CA MET A 295 5.01 11.43 -4.11
C MET A 295 5.49 11.46 -5.57
N ALA A 296 5.48 12.63 -6.20
CA ALA A 296 5.96 12.84 -7.56
C ALA A 296 7.49 13.01 -7.66
N SER A 297 8.21 13.07 -6.56
CA SER A 297 9.68 13.22 -6.52
C SER A 297 10.42 11.95 -6.96
N SER A 298 11.70 12.06 -7.32
CA SER A 298 12.58 10.94 -7.68
C SER A 298 12.65 9.85 -6.60
N GLY A 299 12.41 10.21 -5.34
CA GLY A 299 12.43 9.27 -4.22
C GLY A 299 11.17 8.40 -4.08
N ALA A 300 10.02 8.79 -4.68
CA ALA A 300 8.75 8.13 -4.43
C ALA A 300 7.90 7.83 -5.67
N PHE A 301 8.12 8.49 -6.81
CA PHE A 301 7.28 8.33 -8.01
C PHE A 301 7.17 6.89 -8.52
N HIS A 302 8.15 6.06 -8.23
CA HIS A 302 8.17 4.65 -8.61
C HIS A 302 7.06 3.82 -7.94
N TRP A 303 6.49 4.31 -6.85
CA TRP A 303 5.33 3.67 -6.22
C TRP A 303 4.07 3.75 -7.07
N PHE A 304 3.98 4.74 -7.93
CA PHE A 304 2.78 5.18 -8.64
C PHE A 304 2.90 5.05 -10.15
N THR A 305 1.81 5.34 -10.84
CA THR A 305 1.83 5.56 -12.29
C THR A 305 2.66 6.80 -12.65
N PRO A 306 3.38 6.84 -13.79
CA PRO A 306 4.07 8.05 -14.22
C PRO A 306 3.18 9.29 -14.24
N ASN A 307 1.89 9.12 -14.52
CA ASN A 307 0.92 10.23 -14.64
C ASN A 307 0.75 11.06 -13.37
N ILE A 308 1.18 10.58 -12.18
CA ILE A 308 1.13 11.41 -10.96
C ILE A 308 1.92 12.70 -11.09
N MET A 309 2.98 12.69 -11.91
CA MET A 309 3.83 13.86 -12.13
C MET A 309 3.07 15.01 -12.83
N ASP A 310 2.00 14.70 -13.57
CA ASP A 310 1.17 15.71 -14.24
C ASP A 310 0.52 16.69 -13.25
N TYR A 311 0.24 16.24 -12.04
CA TYR A 311 -0.39 17.05 -10.96
C TYR A 311 0.63 17.75 -10.04
N ALA A 312 1.91 17.61 -10.33
CA ALA A 312 3.00 18.29 -9.61
C ALA A 312 3.72 19.34 -10.48
N ARG A 313 3.29 19.59 -11.71
CA ARG A 313 3.93 20.48 -12.68
C ARG A 313 3.11 21.76 -12.92
N GLY A 314 3.79 22.87 -13.25
CA GLY A 314 3.15 24.12 -13.68
C GLY A 314 2.04 24.56 -12.74
N ASP A 315 0.87 24.84 -13.29
CA ASP A 315 -0.37 25.22 -12.60
C ASP A 315 -1.27 24.04 -12.20
N ARG A 316 -0.96 22.81 -12.65
CA ARG A 316 -1.71 21.62 -12.29
C ARG A 316 -1.36 21.15 -10.87
N THR A 317 -2.38 21.00 -10.04
CA THR A 317 -2.26 20.64 -8.63
C THR A 317 -3.20 19.49 -8.28
N THR A 318 -3.22 19.08 -7.02
CA THR A 318 -4.20 18.11 -6.51
C THR A 318 -5.65 18.57 -6.71
N ALA A 319 -5.92 19.87 -6.86
CA ALA A 319 -7.25 20.37 -7.20
C ALA A 319 -7.75 19.87 -8.58
N ASN A 320 -6.84 19.58 -9.50
CA ASN A 320 -7.15 19.04 -10.82
C ASN A 320 -7.25 17.50 -10.84
N LEU A 321 -6.85 16.83 -9.77
CA LEU A 321 -6.93 15.37 -9.67
C LEU A 321 -8.41 14.95 -9.57
N PRO A 322 -8.91 14.01 -10.40
CA PRO A 322 -10.33 13.63 -10.42
C PRO A 322 -10.75 12.78 -9.21
N ILE A 323 -9.82 12.40 -8.36
CA ILE A 323 -9.96 11.52 -7.19
C ILE A 323 -9.20 12.09 -6.00
N ASP A 324 -9.37 11.49 -4.82
CA ASP A 324 -8.48 11.67 -3.67
C ASP A 324 -8.46 10.36 -2.84
N ALA A 325 -7.75 10.31 -1.73
CA ALA A 325 -7.59 9.11 -0.89
C ALA A 325 -8.93 8.46 -0.51
N HIS A 326 -9.96 9.24 -0.21
CA HIS A 326 -11.30 8.72 0.08
C HIS A 326 -11.88 7.88 -1.06
N THR A 327 -11.51 8.17 -2.32
CA THR A 327 -11.90 7.35 -3.48
C THR A 327 -11.25 5.96 -3.41
N LEU A 328 -9.94 5.91 -3.16
CA LEU A 328 -9.22 4.65 -3.04
C LEU A 328 -9.74 3.80 -1.87
N ILE A 329 -10.04 4.43 -0.73
CA ILE A 329 -10.69 3.80 0.43
C ILE A 329 -12.06 3.25 0.02
N ALA A 330 -12.91 4.05 -0.64
CA ALA A 330 -14.26 3.68 -1.03
C ALA A 330 -14.31 2.47 -1.98
N LEU A 331 -13.26 2.25 -2.80
CA LEU A 331 -13.18 1.06 -3.66
C LEU A 331 -13.23 -0.26 -2.87
N ARG A 332 -12.92 -0.26 -1.58
CA ARG A 332 -12.98 -1.44 -0.73
C ARG A 332 -14.40 -1.83 -0.33
N ALA A 333 -15.34 -0.91 -0.33
CA ALA A 333 -16.73 -1.18 0.10
C ALA A 333 -17.38 -2.31 -0.72
N PRO A 334 -18.13 -3.21 -0.09
CA PRO A 334 -18.56 -3.25 1.32
C PRO A 334 -17.66 -4.09 2.26
N ARG A 335 -16.47 -4.47 1.83
CA ARG A 335 -15.55 -5.32 2.61
C ARG A 335 -14.95 -4.54 3.78
N PRO A 336 -14.58 -5.22 4.89
CA PRO A 336 -13.97 -4.56 6.03
C PRO A 336 -12.65 -3.87 5.67
N LEU A 337 -12.38 -2.74 6.32
CA LEU A 337 -11.13 -1.99 6.24
C LEU A 337 -10.86 -1.30 7.56
N PHE A 338 -9.66 -1.43 8.08
CA PHE A 338 -9.21 -0.82 9.31
C PHE A 338 -8.06 0.14 9.03
N ILE A 339 -8.19 1.40 9.44
CA ILE A 339 -7.17 2.42 9.23
C ILE A 339 -6.63 2.84 10.59
N THR A 340 -5.31 2.79 10.76
CA THR A 340 -4.66 3.16 12.01
C THR A 340 -3.58 4.21 11.80
N SER A 341 -3.31 5.01 12.84
CA SER A 341 -2.19 5.94 12.88
C SER A 341 -1.70 6.16 14.31
N GLY A 342 -0.50 6.73 14.44
CA GLY A 342 -0.04 7.31 15.68
C GLY A 342 -0.51 8.76 15.86
N VAL A 343 -0.01 9.41 16.92
CA VAL A 343 -0.27 10.83 17.17
C VAL A 343 0.82 11.71 16.55
N ALA A 344 0.40 12.86 16.05
CA ALA A 344 1.28 13.81 15.39
C ALA A 344 2.46 14.25 16.28
N GLU A 345 2.18 14.46 17.57
CA GLU A 345 3.14 14.98 18.55
C GLU A 345 4.28 14.01 18.87
N LYS A 346 4.10 12.73 18.56
CA LYS A 346 5.12 11.69 18.75
C LYS A 346 5.77 11.21 17.45
N GLY A 347 5.58 11.93 16.33
CA GLY A 347 6.30 11.68 15.08
C GLY A 347 5.43 11.20 13.91
N ASP A 348 4.09 11.13 14.08
CA ASP A 348 3.19 10.78 12.97
C ASP A 348 2.60 12.01 12.24
N ALA A 349 3.05 13.24 12.57
CA ALA A 349 2.62 14.45 11.89
C ALA A 349 2.83 14.42 10.38
N TRP A 350 3.92 13.80 9.92
CA TRP A 350 4.26 13.69 8.52
C TRP A 350 3.19 13.00 7.68
N VAL A 351 2.53 11.99 8.24
CA VAL A 351 1.48 11.22 7.54
C VAL A 351 0.07 11.82 7.69
N ASP A 352 -0.08 12.89 8.47
CA ASP A 352 -1.35 13.60 8.68
C ASP A 352 -2.50 12.68 9.18
N PRO A 353 -2.48 12.27 10.45
CA PRO A 353 -3.52 11.43 11.02
C PRO A 353 -4.94 11.99 10.84
N THR A 354 -5.11 13.30 11.01
CA THR A 354 -6.40 13.98 10.80
C THR A 354 -6.87 13.87 9.34
N GLY A 355 -5.94 14.03 8.39
CA GLY A 355 -6.26 13.88 6.96
C GLY A 355 -6.60 12.44 6.58
N MET A 356 -6.00 11.43 7.25
CA MET A 356 -6.35 10.03 7.08
C MET A 356 -7.76 9.74 7.61
N TRP A 357 -8.08 10.23 8.81
CA TRP A 357 -9.42 10.11 9.39
C TRP A 357 -10.48 10.82 8.52
N GLN A 358 -10.21 12.03 8.04
CA GLN A 358 -11.12 12.74 7.15
C GLN A 358 -11.36 12.00 5.83
N ALA A 359 -10.35 11.32 5.28
CA ALA A 359 -10.50 10.50 4.10
C ALA A 359 -11.38 9.26 4.36
N GLU A 360 -11.18 8.62 5.51
CA GLU A 360 -12.06 7.53 5.96
C GLU A 360 -13.51 8.01 6.04
N ARG A 361 -13.77 9.15 6.69
CA ARG A 361 -15.12 9.74 6.80
C ARG A 361 -15.73 10.05 5.44
N ALA A 362 -14.95 10.63 4.53
CA ALA A 362 -15.40 10.94 3.18
C ALA A 362 -15.71 9.69 2.33
N ALA A 363 -15.13 8.52 2.68
CA ALA A 363 -15.38 7.25 2.02
C ALA A 363 -16.63 6.51 2.54
N GLN A 364 -17.12 6.81 3.75
CA GLN A 364 -18.24 6.12 4.41
C GLN A 364 -19.51 6.00 3.55
N PRO A 365 -19.89 6.98 2.70
CA PRO A 365 -21.04 6.84 1.85
C PRO A 365 -21.06 5.56 1.01
N ALA A 366 -19.89 5.00 0.64
CA ALA A 366 -19.82 3.75 -0.09
C ALA A 366 -20.27 2.54 0.73
N TRP A 367 -20.05 2.53 2.06
CA TRP A 367 -20.55 1.48 2.96
C TRP A 367 -22.03 1.63 3.28
N LEU A 368 -22.55 2.89 3.33
CA LEU A 368 -23.97 3.15 3.52
C LEU A 368 -24.83 2.56 2.39
N VAL A 369 -24.31 2.49 1.16
CA VAL A 369 -24.96 1.83 0.01
C VAL A 369 -25.39 0.39 0.35
N PHE A 370 -24.62 -0.28 1.21
CA PHE A 370 -24.83 -1.68 1.60
C PHE A 370 -25.44 -1.84 2.99
N GLY A 371 -26.02 -0.75 3.53
CA GLY A 371 -26.67 -0.78 4.84
C GLY A 371 -25.73 -0.91 6.03
N SER A 372 -24.42 -0.71 5.84
CA SER A 372 -23.48 -0.68 6.96
C SER A 372 -23.73 0.54 7.84
N THR A 373 -23.58 0.37 9.15
CA THR A 373 -23.52 1.51 10.07
C THR A 373 -22.14 2.17 9.98
N VAL A 374 -22.11 3.48 10.14
CA VAL A 374 -20.88 4.30 10.13
C VAL A 374 -20.91 5.25 11.33
N PRO A 375 -19.73 5.61 11.87
CA PRO A 375 -19.68 6.59 12.95
C PRO A 375 -20.06 7.99 12.44
N THR A 376 -20.70 8.78 13.30
CA THR A 376 -21.12 10.17 13.00
C THR A 376 -20.41 11.20 13.89
N ALA A 377 -19.71 10.73 14.93
CA ALA A 377 -19.04 11.60 15.89
C ALA A 377 -17.80 12.28 15.29
N ALA A 378 -17.25 13.25 16.00
CA ALA A 378 -15.94 13.82 15.73
C ALA A 378 -14.84 12.75 15.87
N MET A 379 -13.62 13.10 15.41
CA MET A 379 -12.46 12.20 15.52
C MET A 379 -12.28 11.73 16.96
N PRO A 380 -12.20 10.40 17.19
CA PRO A 380 -11.99 9.86 18.53
C PRO A 380 -10.68 10.34 19.15
N LYS A 381 -10.61 10.35 20.46
CA LYS A 381 -9.36 10.63 21.17
C LYS A 381 -8.40 9.47 20.96
N PRO A 382 -7.08 9.75 20.84
CA PRO A 382 -6.09 8.69 20.77
C PRO A 382 -6.21 7.69 21.93
N GLY A 383 -6.09 6.40 21.59
CA GLY A 383 -6.23 5.30 22.54
C GLY A 383 -7.67 4.89 22.87
N THR A 384 -8.68 5.39 22.14
CA THR A 384 -10.07 4.94 22.28
C THR A 384 -10.50 4.14 21.04
N ASP A 385 -11.33 3.11 21.25
CA ASP A 385 -11.84 2.20 20.22
C ASP A 385 -13.21 2.58 19.65
N ASP A 386 -13.64 3.82 19.86
CA ASP A 386 -14.98 4.29 19.53
C ASP A 386 -15.37 4.02 18.07
N ASP A 387 -14.42 4.20 17.14
CA ASP A 387 -14.62 3.99 15.70
C ASP A 387 -14.09 2.63 15.21
N ALA A 388 -13.31 1.91 15.99
CA ALA A 388 -12.78 0.58 15.65
C ALA A 388 -13.88 -0.50 15.50
N LYS A 389 -15.06 -0.24 16.05
CA LYS A 389 -16.22 -1.16 16.01
C LYS A 389 -17.03 -1.12 14.70
N TYR A 390 -16.67 -0.28 13.73
CA TYR A 390 -17.35 -0.18 12.44
C TYR A 390 -16.63 -0.95 11.35
N LYS A 391 -17.34 -1.40 10.32
CA LYS A 391 -16.76 -2.16 9.20
C LYS A 391 -15.72 -1.37 8.40
N LEU A 392 -15.88 -0.06 8.28
CA LEU A 392 -14.81 0.88 7.96
C LEU A 392 -14.39 1.50 9.29
N GLY A 393 -13.29 0.98 9.86
CA GLY A 393 -12.86 1.30 11.22
C GLY A 393 -11.67 2.24 11.24
N TRP A 394 -11.60 3.07 12.27
CA TRP A 394 -10.50 3.97 12.57
C TRP A 394 -10.00 3.75 13.99
N TYR A 395 -8.68 3.71 14.14
CA TYR A 395 -8.03 3.73 15.45
C TYR A 395 -6.78 4.59 15.44
N GLN A 396 -6.65 5.51 16.39
CA GLN A 396 -5.44 6.28 16.61
C GLN A 396 -4.81 5.86 17.94
N HIS A 397 -3.63 5.24 17.89
CA HIS A 397 -2.88 4.90 19.09
C HIS A 397 -2.10 6.11 19.62
N THR A 398 -1.64 6.02 20.88
CA THR A 398 -0.98 7.13 21.58
C THR A 398 0.51 7.25 21.31
N GLU A 399 1.08 6.40 20.44
CA GLU A 399 2.50 6.41 20.06
C GLU A 399 2.70 7.12 18.70
N GLY A 400 3.96 7.19 18.23
CA GLY A 400 4.34 7.81 16.96
C GLY A 400 4.24 6.88 15.76
N HIS A 401 5.19 6.99 14.80
CA HIS A 401 5.18 6.26 13.52
C HIS A 401 5.60 4.79 13.68
N ILE A 402 4.77 4.00 14.37
CA ILE A 402 4.99 2.56 14.60
C ILE A 402 3.67 1.78 14.46
N PRO A 403 3.66 0.54 13.92
CA PRO A 403 2.41 -0.17 13.63
C PRO A 403 1.79 -0.91 14.80
N TRP A 404 2.62 -1.44 15.70
CA TRP A 404 2.20 -2.46 16.67
C TRP A 404 1.22 -2.02 17.77
N PRO A 405 1.11 -0.73 18.17
CA PRO A 405 0.09 -0.36 19.15
C PRO A 405 -1.35 -0.49 18.66
N GLY A 406 -1.56 -0.65 17.36
CA GLY A 406 -2.89 -0.87 16.77
C GLY A 406 -3.19 -2.34 16.39
N TYR A 407 -2.30 -3.29 16.75
CA TYR A 407 -2.47 -4.69 16.34
C TYR A 407 -3.61 -5.39 17.06
N GLU A 408 -3.79 -5.09 18.35
CA GLU A 408 -4.86 -5.69 19.16
C GLU A 408 -6.23 -5.34 18.59
N GLU A 409 -6.45 -4.05 18.37
CA GLU A 409 -7.70 -3.49 17.83
C GLU A 409 -7.99 -4.01 16.42
N PHE A 410 -6.93 -4.21 15.61
CA PHE A 410 -7.10 -4.81 14.30
C PHE A 410 -7.54 -6.29 14.38
N PHE A 411 -6.95 -7.09 15.25
CA PHE A 411 -7.38 -8.48 15.45
C PHE A 411 -8.83 -8.57 15.95
N GLU A 412 -9.26 -7.65 16.80
CA GLU A 412 -10.66 -7.57 17.23
C GLU A 412 -11.60 -7.15 16.08
N HIS A 413 -11.16 -6.21 15.25
CA HIS A 413 -11.88 -5.79 14.05
C HIS A 413 -12.03 -6.96 13.06
N GLU A 414 -10.96 -7.66 12.77
CA GLU A 414 -10.95 -8.83 11.90
C GLU A 414 -11.88 -9.94 12.43
N ALA A 415 -11.79 -10.24 13.72
CA ALA A 415 -12.66 -11.25 14.35
C ALA A 415 -14.15 -10.88 14.26
N ARG A 416 -14.47 -9.57 14.25
CA ARG A 416 -15.86 -9.09 14.16
C ARG A 416 -16.41 -9.11 12.75
N PHE A 417 -15.60 -8.78 11.74
CA PHE A 417 -16.09 -8.47 10.40
C PHE A 417 -15.59 -9.41 9.30
N ALA A 418 -14.49 -10.09 9.50
CA ALA A 418 -13.92 -11.03 8.53
C ALA A 418 -14.35 -12.49 8.77
N ALA A 419 -15.05 -12.77 9.87
CA ALA A 419 -15.68 -14.07 10.07
C ALA A 419 -16.82 -14.25 9.06
N PRO A 420 -17.06 -15.49 8.57
CA PRO A 420 -18.14 -15.78 7.62
C PRO A 420 -19.53 -15.53 8.22
#